data_4d20a407ca7146feea9be0df95221061
#
_entry.id   4d20a407ca7146feea9be0df95221061
#
_cell.length_a   1.000
_cell.length_b   1.000
_cell.length_c   1.000
_cell.angle_alpha   90.00
_cell.angle_beta   90.00
_cell.angle_gamma   90.00
#
_symmetry.space_group_name_H-M   'P 1'
#
loop_
_entity.id
_entity.type
_entity.pdbx_description
1 polymer ?
#
loop_
_entity_poly.entity_id
_entity_poly.type
_entity_poly.pdbx_seq_one_letter_code
_entity_poly.pdbx_strand_id
1 'polypeptide(L)'
;HSNKIKFQIKNSEILDLFSGSGSFGLECVSRGAKKVYFNENYKEAIEILKKNIKILNCEDKSTLIEIDSFKIENILKKLNKKFDLIFIDPPFKEEKINVLLEFLLNLKILKTNGVIIIHRNKKINEVITKKLNIIESRDYGISKIILGN
;
A
#
# COMPACT_ATOMS: atom_id res chain seq x y z
N HIS A 1 5.83 -14.40 -14.69
CA HIS A 1 6.66 -13.30 -14.23
C HIS A 1 6.14 -11.92 -14.53
N SER A 2 7.08 -11.01 -14.83
CA SER A 2 6.82 -9.62 -15.15
C SER A 2 5.85 -9.39 -16.32
N ASN A 3 5.70 -10.38 -17.19
CA ASN A 3 4.80 -10.29 -18.34
C ASN A 3 3.30 -10.31 -17.94
N LYS A 4 2.99 -10.74 -16.74
CA LYS A 4 1.60 -10.82 -16.26
C LYS A 4 1.10 -9.50 -15.69
N ILE A 5 2.02 -8.58 -15.37
CA ILE A 5 1.69 -7.33 -14.68
C ILE A 5 2.32 -6.19 -15.45
N LYS A 6 1.48 -5.39 -16.07
CA LYS A 6 1.92 -4.19 -16.79
C LYS A 6 1.79 -2.96 -15.90
N PHE A 7 2.31 -3.07 -14.66
CA PHE A 7 2.29 -1.96 -13.76
C PHE A 7 3.54 -1.10 -13.93
N GLN A 8 3.36 0.20 -14.01
CA GLN A 8 4.45 1.18 -14.05
C GLN A 8 4.29 2.15 -12.90
N ILE A 9 5.37 2.40 -12.17
CA ILE A 9 5.38 3.37 -11.08
C ILE A 9 5.28 4.79 -11.62
N LYS A 10 5.91 5.07 -12.76
CA LYS A 10 5.91 6.39 -13.36
C LYS A 10 4.48 6.87 -13.61
N ASN A 11 4.18 8.08 -13.15
CA ASN A 11 2.87 8.74 -13.22
C ASN A 11 1.75 8.01 -12.47
N SER A 12 2.07 7.08 -11.59
CA SER A 12 1.07 6.32 -10.83
C SER A 12 0.59 7.08 -9.59
N GLU A 13 -0.62 6.76 -9.17
CA GLU A 13 -1.18 7.19 -7.90
C GLU A 13 -1.20 6.00 -6.95
N ILE A 14 -0.62 6.16 -5.78
CA ILE A 14 -0.31 5.04 -4.87
C ILE A 14 -0.89 5.29 -3.49
N LEU A 15 -1.48 4.25 -2.92
CA LEU A 15 -1.89 4.22 -1.51
C LEU A 15 -0.93 3.28 -0.77
N ASP A 16 -0.19 3.84 0.18
CA ASP A 16 0.81 3.12 0.97
C ASP A 16 0.29 2.96 2.40
N LEU A 17 -0.27 1.78 2.68
CA LEU A 17 -0.85 1.46 3.99
C LEU A 17 0.22 0.90 4.92
N PHE A 18 0.16 1.28 6.20
CA PHE A 18 1.19 0.95 7.18
C PHE A 18 2.55 1.46 6.69
N SER A 19 2.60 2.72 6.33
CA SER A 19 3.76 3.31 5.63
C SER A 19 5.06 3.27 6.42
N GLY A 20 4.99 3.27 7.75
CA GLY A 20 6.18 3.37 8.58
C GLY A 20 6.95 4.65 8.28
N SER A 21 8.25 4.53 8.05
CA SER A 21 9.12 5.65 7.67
C SER A 21 8.92 6.12 6.22
N GLY A 22 8.08 5.42 5.46
CA GLY A 22 7.75 5.78 4.08
C GLY A 22 8.66 5.17 3.03
N SER A 23 9.46 4.18 3.37
CA SER A 23 10.46 3.61 2.45
C SER A 23 9.89 3.21 1.11
N PHE A 24 8.77 2.49 1.11
CA PHE A 24 8.16 2.04 -0.15
C PHE A 24 7.62 3.21 -0.97
N GLY A 25 6.77 4.04 -0.36
CA GLY A 25 6.14 5.15 -1.09
C GLY A 25 7.15 6.18 -1.57
N LEU A 26 8.19 6.46 -0.77
CA LEU A 26 9.24 7.39 -1.16
C LEU A 26 10.11 6.84 -2.30
N GLU A 27 10.33 5.53 -2.32
CA GLU A 27 10.99 4.89 -3.47
C GLU A 27 10.13 5.07 -4.72
N CYS A 28 8.82 4.93 -4.60
CA CYS A 28 7.90 5.16 -5.71
C CYS A 28 7.96 6.61 -6.20
N VAL A 29 8.03 7.58 -5.29
CA VAL A 29 8.20 8.99 -5.68
C VAL A 29 9.49 9.17 -6.49
N SER A 30 10.59 8.58 -6.04
CA SER A 30 11.88 8.69 -6.73
C SER A 30 11.85 8.04 -8.11
N ARG A 31 10.95 7.09 -8.32
CA ARG A 31 10.76 6.43 -9.62
C ARG A 31 9.66 7.08 -10.47
N GLY A 32 9.20 8.26 -10.07
CA GLY A 32 8.30 9.06 -10.87
C GLY A 32 6.81 8.91 -10.59
N ALA A 33 6.43 8.39 -9.42
CA ALA A 33 5.03 8.35 -9.04
C ALA A 33 4.44 9.78 -9.06
N LYS A 34 3.21 9.89 -9.50
CA LYS A 34 2.51 11.16 -9.56
C LYS A 34 2.13 11.65 -8.16
N LYS A 35 1.64 10.75 -7.31
CA LYS A 35 1.16 11.06 -5.97
C LYS A 35 1.20 9.82 -5.11
N VAL A 36 1.64 9.95 -3.86
CA VAL A 36 1.59 8.89 -2.88
C VAL A 36 0.80 9.36 -1.67
N TYR A 37 -0.18 8.56 -1.28
CA TYR A 37 -0.97 8.75 -0.06
C TYR A 37 -0.40 7.80 0.97
N PHE A 38 0.28 8.35 1.96
CA PHE A 38 0.90 7.59 3.04
C PHE A 38 -0.09 7.47 4.20
N ASN A 39 -0.37 6.26 4.62
CA ASN A 39 -1.23 6.01 5.76
C ASN A 39 -0.40 5.38 6.89
N GLU A 40 -0.34 6.08 8.01
CA GLU A 40 0.39 5.64 9.19
C GLU A 40 -0.29 6.20 10.43
N ASN A 41 -0.28 5.45 11.51
CA ASN A 41 -0.92 5.83 12.78
C ASN A 41 0.09 5.97 13.92
N TYR A 42 1.28 5.39 13.79
CA TYR A 42 2.29 5.43 14.84
C TYR A 42 3.04 6.76 14.82
N LYS A 43 2.94 7.53 15.90
CA LYS A 43 3.45 8.91 15.94
C LYS A 43 4.92 9.02 15.59
N GLU A 44 5.76 8.13 16.15
CA GLU A 44 7.20 8.17 15.90
C GLU A 44 7.53 7.88 14.43
N ALA A 45 6.79 6.96 13.81
CA ALA A 45 6.95 6.68 12.38
C ALA A 45 6.50 7.88 11.54
N ILE A 46 5.40 8.52 11.90
CA ILE A 46 4.91 9.72 11.20
C ILE A 46 5.96 10.83 11.22
N GLU A 47 6.61 11.05 12.36
CA GLU A 47 7.65 12.08 12.47
C GLU A 47 8.83 11.80 11.53
N ILE A 48 9.25 10.54 11.45
CA ILE A 48 10.32 10.12 10.55
C ILE A 48 9.87 10.27 9.10
N LEU A 49 8.64 9.85 8.79
CA LEU A 49 8.07 9.98 7.45
C LEU A 49 8.03 11.45 7.00
N LYS A 50 7.55 12.34 7.85
CA LYS A 50 7.53 13.79 7.54
C LYS A 50 8.92 14.33 7.28
N LYS A 51 9.90 13.91 8.08
CA LYS A 51 11.28 14.30 7.91
C LYS A 51 11.84 13.82 6.57
N ASN A 52 11.57 12.56 6.22
CA ASN A 52 12.01 11.97 4.97
C ASN A 52 11.40 12.66 3.76
N ILE A 53 10.11 12.97 3.82
CA ILE A 53 9.41 13.72 2.75
C ILE A 53 10.07 15.08 2.53
N LYS A 54 10.41 15.75 3.62
CA LYS A 54 11.06 17.07 3.54
C LYS A 54 12.46 16.97 2.96
N ILE A 55 13.25 15.99 3.42
CA ILE A 55 14.62 15.76 2.93
C ILE A 55 14.60 15.51 1.42
N LEU A 56 13.65 14.72 0.94
CA LEU A 56 13.53 14.40 -0.48
C LEU A 56 12.80 15.47 -1.28
N ASN A 57 12.35 16.53 -0.62
CA ASN A 57 11.68 17.67 -1.24
C ASN A 57 10.49 17.26 -2.10
N CYS A 58 9.67 16.35 -1.58
CA CYS A 58 8.52 15.79 -2.31
C CYS A 58 7.18 16.03 -1.61
N GLU A 59 7.05 17.12 -0.88
CA GLU A 59 5.80 17.47 -0.17
C GLU A 59 4.62 17.58 -1.13
N ASP A 60 4.85 18.09 -2.32
CA ASP A 60 3.82 18.28 -3.34
C ASP A 60 3.28 16.98 -3.92
N LYS A 61 4.03 15.89 -3.77
CA LYS A 61 3.65 14.55 -4.25
C LYS A 61 3.19 13.62 -3.13
N SER A 62 3.12 14.12 -1.90
CA SER A 62 2.87 13.32 -0.72
C SER A 62 1.68 13.85 0.05
N THR A 63 0.78 12.95 0.43
CA THR A 63 -0.33 13.26 1.34
C THR A 63 -0.28 12.26 2.49
N LEU A 64 -0.33 12.76 3.72
CA LEU A 64 -0.34 11.91 4.91
C LEU A 64 -1.76 11.73 5.43
N ILE A 65 -2.12 10.49 5.71
CA ILE A 65 -3.39 10.13 6.34
C ILE A 65 -3.02 9.49 7.68
N GLU A 66 -3.10 10.29 8.74
CA GLU A 66 -2.60 9.93 10.08
C GLU A 66 -3.68 9.25 10.90
N ILE A 67 -4.10 8.07 10.44
CA ILE A 67 -5.17 7.31 11.07
C ILE A 67 -4.86 5.81 10.95
N ASP A 68 -5.47 5.01 11.83
CA ASP A 68 -5.42 3.56 11.76
C ASP A 68 -5.93 3.08 10.41
N SER A 69 -5.18 2.20 9.74
CA SER A 69 -5.53 1.66 8.41
C SER A 69 -6.89 0.97 8.41
N PHE A 70 -7.32 0.40 9.53
CA PHE A 70 -8.64 -0.23 9.64
C PHE A 70 -9.79 0.78 9.75
N LYS A 71 -9.47 2.06 9.92
CA LYS A 71 -10.47 3.15 10.04
C LYS A 71 -10.43 4.11 8.86
N ILE A 72 -9.71 3.76 7.81
CA ILE A 72 -9.46 4.66 6.67
C ILE A 72 -10.63 4.71 5.68
N GLU A 73 -11.59 3.81 5.79
CA GLU A 73 -12.65 3.64 4.79
C GLU A 73 -13.38 4.94 4.45
N ASN A 74 -13.81 5.70 5.46
CA ASN A 74 -14.54 6.95 5.25
C ASN A 74 -13.69 8.02 4.56
N ILE A 75 -12.40 8.06 4.89
CA ILE A 75 -11.47 9.00 4.26
C ILE A 75 -11.30 8.65 2.79
N LEU A 76 -11.16 7.36 2.46
CA LEU A 76 -11.02 6.90 1.08
C LEU A 76 -12.27 7.20 0.26
N LYS A 77 -13.46 7.05 0.85
CA LYS A 77 -14.71 7.42 0.20
C LYS A 77 -14.76 8.92 -0.12
N LYS A 78 -14.35 9.76 0.82
CA LYS A 78 -14.34 11.22 0.62
C LYS A 78 -13.31 11.66 -0.41
N LEU A 79 -12.16 11.02 -0.45
CA LEU A 79 -11.13 11.30 -1.44
C LEU A 79 -11.64 11.03 -2.85
N ASN A 80 -12.52 10.05 -3.00
CA ASN A 80 -13.08 9.65 -4.29
C ASN A 80 -12.00 9.45 -5.35
N LYS A 81 -10.91 8.79 -4.95
CA LYS A 81 -9.76 8.52 -5.81
C LYS A 81 -9.67 7.03 -6.08
N LYS A 82 -9.13 6.68 -7.24
CA LYS A 82 -8.71 5.32 -7.55
C LYS A 82 -7.20 5.28 -7.67
N PHE A 83 -6.62 4.14 -7.35
CA PHE A 83 -5.18 3.97 -7.27
C PHE A 83 -4.67 2.97 -8.30
N ASP A 84 -3.46 3.25 -8.81
CA ASP A 84 -2.73 2.30 -9.64
C ASP A 84 -2.14 1.18 -8.78
N LEU A 85 -1.76 1.51 -7.55
CA LEU A 85 -1.13 0.57 -6.63
C LEU A 85 -1.60 0.84 -5.20
N ILE A 86 -1.99 -0.22 -4.51
CA ILE A 86 -2.20 -0.21 -3.06
C ILE A 86 -1.17 -1.15 -2.46
N PHE A 87 -0.29 -0.63 -1.63
CA PHE A 87 0.72 -1.42 -0.93
C PHE A 87 0.31 -1.63 0.51
N ILE A 88 0.38 -2.86 1.00
CA ILE A 88 -0.05 -3.24 2.35
C ILE A 88 1.08 -3.99 3.02
N ASP A 89 1.69 -3.35 4.04
CA ASP A 89 2.79 -3.93 4.81
C ASP A 89 2.50 -3.84 6.30
N PRO A 90 1.54 -4.64 6.80
CA PRO A 90 1.11 -4.56 8.19
C PRO A 90 2.16 -5.16 9.14
N PRO A 91 2.07 -4.84 10.45
CA PRO A 91 2.94 -5.47 11.44
C PRO A 91 2.85 -6.99 11.38
N PHE A 92 3.93 -7.66 11.78
CA PHE A 92 4.02 -9.12 11.79
C PHE A 92 2.81 -9.77 12.50
N LYS A 93 2.40 -9.19 13.63
CA LYS A 93 1.32 -9.75 14.46
C LYS A 93 -0.09 -9.43 13.98
N GLU A 94 -0.23 -8.70 12.87
CA GLU A 94 -1.55 -8.33 12.39
C GLU A 94 -2.29 -9.56 11.87
N GLU A 95 -3.50 -9.79 12.39
CA GLU A 95 -4.33 -10.94 12.05
C GLU A 95 -5.56 -10.59 11.23
N LYS A 96 -5.82 -9.29 11.01
CA LYS A 96 -7.05 -8.81 10.37
C LYS A 96 -6.84 -8.39 8.92
N ILE A 97 -5.85 -8.98 8.24
CA ILE A 97 -5.53 -8.62 6.86
C ILE A 97 -6.75 -8.79 5.94
N ASN A 98 -7.55 -9.84 6.14
CA ASN A 98 -8.71 -10.08 5.30
C ASN A 98 -9.83 -9.05 5.51
N VAL A 99 -10.00 -8.54 6.72
CA VAL A 99 -10.94 -7.46 6.99
C VAL A 99 -10.57 -6.23 6.17
N LEU A 100 -9.29 -5.87 6.19
CA LEU A 100 -8.75 -4.74 5.42
C LEU A 100 -8.93 -4.96 3.92
N LEU A 101 -8.52 -6.12 3.41
CA LEU A 101 -8.62 -6.44 1.99
C LEU A 101 -10.07 -6.38 1.51
N GLU A 102 -11.00 -6.91 2.29
CA GLU A 102 -12.39 -6.96 1.88
C GLU A 102 -13.01 -5.57 1.77
N PHE A 103 -12.75 -4.68 2.73
CA PHE A 103 -13.31 -3.34 2.58
C PHE A 103 -12.62 -2.54 1.47
N LEU A 104 -11.31 -2.71 1.27
CA LEU A 104 -10.61 -2.06 0.16
C LEU A 104 -11.17 -2.50 -1.19
N LEU A 105 -11.39 -3.80 -1.36
CA LEU A 105 -11.96 -4.34 -2.60
C LEU A 105 -13.40 -3.88 -2.80
N ASN A 106 -14.20 -3.82 -1.73
CA ASN A 106 -15.59 -3.34 -1.80
C ASN A 106 -15.66 -1.87 -2.20
N LEU A 107 -14.69 -1.06 -1.83
CA LEU A 107 -14.63 0.35 -2.21
C LEU A 107 -14.39 0.56 -3.69
N LYS A 108 -13.89 -0.45 -4.40
CA LYS A 108 -13.58 -0.39 -5.84
C LYS A 108 -12.66 0.78 -6.17
N ILE A 109 -11.60 0.91 -5.42
CA ILE A 109 -10.63 2.01 -5.53
C ILE A 109 -9.38 1.65 -6.34
N LEU A 110 -9.37 0.52 -7.01
CA LEU A 110 -8.32 0.21 -7.98
C LEU A 110 -8.73 0.71 -9.36
N LYS A 111 -7.77 1.35 -10.05
CA LYS A 111 -7.93 1.67 -11.47
C LYS A 111 -7.92 0.39 -12.28
N THR A 112 -8.38 0.47 -13.54
CA THR A 112 -8.17 -0.60 -14.51
C THR A 112 -6.66 -0.89 -14.59
N ASN A 113 -6.28 -2.15 -14.47
CA ASN A 113 -4.88 -2.61 -14.38
C ASN A 113 -4.19 -2.23 -13.06
N GLY A 114 -4.93 -1.68 -12.10
CA GLY A 114 -4.39 -1.43 -10.77
C GLY A 114 -4.13 -2.73 -10.00
N VAL A 115 -3.18 -2.69 -9.07
CA VAL A 115 -2.80 -3.88 -8.30
C VAL A 115 -2.70 -3.60 -6.82
N ILE A 116 -2.89 -4.64 -6.03
CA ILE A 116 -2.62 -4.66 -4.59
C ILE A 116 -1.37 -5.51 -4.39
N ILE A 117 -0.39 -4.96 -3.67
CA ILE A 117 0.80 -5.71 -3.25
C ILE A 117 0.76 -5.86 -1.74
N ILE A 118 0.85 -7.08 -1.26
CA ILE A 118 0.85 -7.39 0.17
C ILE A 118 2.21 -7.98 0.53
N HIS A 119 2.85 -7.40 1.54
CA HIS A 119 4.09 -7.91 2.11
C HIS A 119 3.79 -8.57 3.45
N ARG A 120 4.14 -9.85 3.58
CA ARG A 120 3.99 -10.61 4.82
C ARG A 120 5.26 -11.38 5.13
N ASN A 121 5.43 -11.75 6.38
CA ASN A 121 6.45 -12.72 6.75
C ASN A 121 5.96 -14.11 6.31
N LYS A 122 6.79 -14.88 5.61
CA LYS A 122 6.38 -16.19 5.08
C LYS A 122 6.06 -17.21 6.17
N LYS A 123 6.48 -16.96 7.41
CA LYS A 123 6.15 -17.85 8.54
C LYS A 123 4.70 -17.72 9.00
N ILE A 124 4.01 -16.67 8.58
CA ILE A 124 2.60 -16.49 8.92
C ILE A 124 1.79 -17.47 8.09
N ASN A 125 1.06 -18.34 8.78
CA ASN A 125 0.17 -19.28 8.13
C ASN A 125 -1.24 -18.69 8.13
N GLU A 126 -1.57 -17.99 7.05
CA GLU A 126 -2.88 -17.34 6.91
C GLU A 126 -3.46 -17.63 5.53
N VAL A 127 -4.77 -17.63 5.46
CA VAL A 127 -5.50 -17.79 4.20
C VAL A 127 -5.97 -16.41 3.75
N ILE A 128 -5.57 -16.00 2.56
CA ILE A 128 -6.00 -14.72 2.00
C ILE A 128 -7.41 -14.88 1.43
N THR A 129 -8.25 -13.87 1.66
CA THR A 129 -9.64 -13.86 1.18
C THR A 129 -9.72 -14.17 -0.32
N LYS A 130 -10.69 -15.00 -0.69
CA LYS A 130 -10.95 -15.36 -2.09
C LYS A 130 -11.46 -14.19 -2.93
N LYS A 131 -11.87 -13.10 -2.29
CA LYS A 131 -12.27 -11.87 -2.98
C LYS A 131 -11.10 -11.19 -3.68
N LEU A 132 -9.87 -11.45 -3.23
CA LEU A 132 -8.67 -11.00 -3.93
C LEU A 132 -8.30 -12.02 -4.99
N ASN A 133 -8.20 -11.57 -6.23
CA ASN A 133 -7.68 -12.38 -7.32
C ASN A 133 -6.15 -12.35 -7.26
N ILE A 134 -5.53 -13.44 -6.81
CA ILE A 134 -4.07 -13.51 -6.67
C ILE A 134 -3.46 -13.78 -8.05
N ILE A 135 -2.64 -12.83 -8.51
CA ILE A 135 -1.93 -12.92 -9.79
C ILE A 135 -0.61 -13.65 -9.60
N GLU A 136 0.10 -13.34 -8.52
CA GLU A 136 1.41 -13.91 -8.25
C GLU A 136 1.66 -13.93 -6.74
N SER A 137 2.37 -14.94 -6.27
CA SER A 137 2.84 -15.03 -4.88
C SER A 137 4.27 -15.55 -4.90
N ARG A 138 5.19 -14.83 -4.26
CA ARG A 138 6.61 -15.20 -4.21
C ARG A 138 7.18 -15.06 -2.81
N ASP A 139 8.09 -15.97 -2.48
CA ASP A 139 8.88 -15.90 -1.26
C ASP A 139 10.26 -15.33 -1.57
N TYR A 140 10.70 -14.38 -0.75
CA TYR A 140 12.04 -13.80 -0.80
C TYR A 140 12.61 -13.82 0.62
N GLY A 141 13.57 -14.72 0.90
CA GLY A 141 14.09 -14.86 2.26
C GLY A 141 12.96 -15.16 3.23
N ILE A 142 12.74 -14.27 4.20
CA ILE A 142 11.67 -14.41 5.20
C ILE A 142 10.36 -13.75 4.73
N SER A 143 10.36 -13.10 3.60
CA SER A 143 9.21 -12.33 3.10
C SER A 143 8.39 -13.12 2.10
N LYS A 144 7.09 -12.88 2.12
CA LYS A 144 6.16 -13.32 1.08
C LYS A 144 5.55 -12.09 0.46
N ILE A 145 5.61 -12.00 -0.86
CA ILE A 145 5.00 -10.91 -1.62
C ILE A 145 3.82 -11.48 -2.40
N ILE A 146 2.64 -10.93 -2.18
CA ILE A 146 1.41 -11.33 -2.85
C ILE A 146 0.94 -10.18 -3.71
N LEU A 147 0.66 -10.48 -4.97
CA LEU A 147 0.17 -9.53 -5.95
C LEU A 147 -1.22 -9.93 -6.39
N GLY A 148 -2.16 -8.98 -6.39
CA GLY A 148 -3.52 -9.30 -6.77
C GLY A 148 -4.33 -8.07 -7.19
N ASN A 149 -5.57 -8.37 -7.54
CA ASN A 149 -6.56 -7.32 -7.85
C ASN A 149 -7.99 -7.78 -7.57
#